data_2272e749896b1f7afd492cd9effdbb02
#
_entry.id   2272e749896b1f7afd492cd9effdbb02
#
_cell.length_a   1.000
_cell.length_b   1.000
_cell.length_c   1.000
_cell.angle_alpha   90.00
_cell.angle_beta   90.00
_cell.angle_gamma   90.00
#
_symmetry.space_group_name_H-M   'P 1'
#
loop_
_entity.id
_entity.type
_entity.pdbx_description
1 polymer ?
#
loop_
_entity_poly.entity_id
_entity_poly.type
_entity_poly.pdbx_seq_one_letter_code
_entity_poly.pdbx_strand_id
1 'polypeptide(L)'
;FGKLLKFIIPTYLTSLFNTVYTIIDGIFVSAYVGTNALAAINIVYPIVNVLTGIALVFATGGSAVAALHIGGNRKEEANLAFSVSSVAAVLLSCLISLIVLTNLSTILSLLGATDVTIAGCKTYALWWLWATPVVIGKELFTYFIRVDGSPAYSFVTALSGGVLNIVLDYVLVGRMHMGIYGAALATILGLVLSFLMGIYYFARKYKALSFTLHGLSAGLALRSMVYGASEFVDQLAIAITTIVFNRTALAFAGEVGVAAVSIIMYLQFLF
;
A
#
# COMPACT_ATOMS: atom_id res chain seq x y z
N PHE A 1 7.06 -13.14 27.96
CA PHE A 1 5.95 -12.19 27.72
C PHE A 1 6.48 -10.84 27.24
N GLY A 2 7.50 -10.23 27.88
CA GLY A 2 8.05 -8.93 27.48
C GLY A 2 8.64 -8.87 26.06
N LYS A 3 9.25 -9.95 25.56
CA LYS A 3 9.73 -10.02 24.16
C LYS A 3 8.57 -9.97 23.17
N LEU A 4 7.45 -10.64 23.45
CA LEU A 4 6.26 -10.64 22.61
C LEU A 4 5.64 -9.24 22.50
N LEU A 5 5.48 -8.53 23.62
CA LEU A 5 4.97 -7.17 23.68
C LEU A 5 5.82 -6.18 22.86
N LYS A 6 7.15 -6.36 22.85
CA LYS A 6 8.06 -5.54 22.04
C LYS A 6 7.77 -5.60 20.54
N PHE A 7 7.19 -6.69 20.04
CA PHE A 7 6.76 -6.83 18.65
C PHE A 7 5.31 -6.42 18.42
N ILE A 8 4.41 -6.79 19.34
CA ILE A 8 2.97 -6.53 19.19
C ILE A 8 2.69 -5.03 19.25
N ILE A 9 3.22 -4.32 20.25
CA ILE A 9 2.90 -2.90 20.46
C ILE A 9 3.26 -2.03 19.24
N PRO A 10 4.49 -2.06 18.69
CA PRO A 10 4.80 -1.25 17.51
C PRO A 10 3.98 -1.65 16.28
N THR A 11 3.66 -2.94 16.12
CA THR A 11 2.84 -3.41 14.99
C THR A 11 1.41 -2.88 15.08
N TYR A 12 0.80 -2.98 16.26
CA TYR A 12 -0.53 -2.44 16.52
C TYR A 12 -0.58 -0.92 16.35
N LEU A 13 0.41 -0.21 16.87
CA LEU A 13 0.53 1.24 16.70
C LEU A 13 0.71 1.64 15.23
N THR A 14 1.40 0.84 14.43
CA THR A 14 1.51 1.06 12.97
C THR A 14 0.14 0.98 12.30
N SER A 15 -0.64 -0.05 12.61
CA SER A 15 -1.98 -0.23 12.03
C SER A 15 -2.92 0.90 12.45
N LEU A 16 -2.94 1.22 13.74
CA LEU A 16 -3.75 2.33 14.27
C LEU A 16 -3.39 3.66 13.61
N PHE A 17 -2.09 3.95 13.49
CA PHE A 17 -1.63 5.18 12.86
C PHE A 17 -1.97 5.24 11.36
N ASN A 18 -1.83 4.11 10.64
CA ASN A 18 -2.22 4.02 9.24
C ASN A 18 -3.71 4.34 9.06
N THR A 19 -4.58 3.80 9.92
CA THR A 19 -6.01 4.12 9.92
C THR A 19 -6.25 5.62 10.11
N VAL A 20 -5.62 6.22 11.13
CA VAL A 20 -5.79 7.64 11.46
C VAL A 20 -5.36 8.55 10.30
N TYR A 21 -4.17 8.33 9.74
CA TYR A 21 -3.71 9.20 8.65
C TYR A 21 -4.56 9.03 7.38
N THR A 22 -5.04 7.83 7.07
CA THR A 22 -5.94 7.61 5.92
C THR A 22 -7.26 8.38 6.07
N ILE A 23 -7.81 8.43 7.28
CA ILE A 23 -9.02 9.23 7.56
C ILE A 23 -8.72 10.73 7.42
N ILE A 24 -7.57 11.20 7.92
CA ILE A 24 -7.16 12.60 7.82
C ILE A 24 -6.99 13.00 6.34
N ASP A 25 -6.32 12.18 5.52
CA ASP A 25 -6.20 12.38 4.07
C ASP A 25 -7.58 12.52 3.41
N GLY A 26 -8.51 11.61 3.71
CA GLY A 26 -9.89 11.70 3.22
C GLY A 26 -10.62 12.97 3.63
N ILE A 27 -10.40 13.46 4.87
CA ILE A 27 -10.97 14.73 5.35
C ILE A 27 -10.40 15.92 4.54
N PHE A 28 -9.08 15.97 4.30
CA PHE A 28 -8.47 17.01 3.49
C PHE A 28 -9.03 17.02 2.06
N VAL A 29 -9.10 15.86 1.42
CA VAL A 29 -9.65 15.74 0.07
C VAL A 29 -11.12 16.20 0.03
N SER A 30 -11.95 15.72 0.96
CA SER A 30 -13.36 16.08 1.01
C SER A 30 -13.57 17.58 1.27
N ALA A 31 -12.82 18.16 2.21
CA ALA A 31 -12.98 19.55 2.63
C ALA A 31 -12.45 20.57 1.62
N TYR A 32 -11.33 20.29 0.96
CA TYR A 32 -10.64 21.26 0.11
C TYR A 32 -10.76 21.00 -1.40
N VAL A 33 -11.03 19.75 -1.81
CA VAL A 33 -11.16 19.40 -3.24
C VAL A 33 -12.61 19.13 -3.63
N GLY A 34 -13.38 18.55 -2.72
CA GLY A 34 -14.80 18.29 -2.88
C GLY A 34 -15.15 16.82 -3.11
N THR A 35 -16.46 16.55 -3.14
CA THR A 35 -17.03 15.21 -3.16
C THR A 35 -16.68 14.41 -4.42
N ASN A 36 -16.58 15.08 -5.58
CA ASN A 36 -16.21 14.40 -6.83
C ASN A 36 -14.78 13.87 -6.83
N ALA A 37 -13.85 14.56 -6.13
CA ALA A 37 -12.49 14.06 -5.95
C ALA A 37 -12.44 12.86 -5.00
N LEU A 38 -13.23 12.91 -3.91
CA LEU A 38 -13.36 11.77 -3.01
C LEU A 38 -13.95 10.54 -3.72
N ALA A 39 -14.98 10.74 -4.54
CA ALA A 39 -15.54 9.69 -5.39
C ALA A 39 -14.49 9.14 -6.38
N ALA A 40 -13.71 10.00 -7.03
CA ALA A 40 -12.67 9.59 -7.97
C ALA A 40 -11.58 8.74 -7.28
N ILE A 41 -11.12 9.12 -6.09
CA ILE A 41 -10.17 8.33 -5.30
C ILE A 41 -10.75 6.95 -4.97
N ASN A 42 -12.01 6.90 -4.51
CA ASN A 42 -12.66 5.64 -4.15
C ASN A 42 -12.83 4.69 -5.35
N ILE A 43 -13.12 5.23 -6.53
CA ILE A 43 -13.21 4.45 -7.78
C ILE A 43 -11.84 3.83 -8.15
N VAL A 44 -10.73 4.48 -7.81
CA VAL A 44 -9.38 3.97 -8.07
C VAL A 44 -8.92 2.95 -7.02
N TYR A 45 -9.48 2.95 -5.81
CA TYR A 45 -9.06 2.04 -4.72
C TYR A 45 -8.98 0.55 -5.12
N PRO A 46 -9.86 -0.04 -5.93
CA PRO A 46 -9.69 -1.42 -6.37
C PRO A 46 -8.36 -1.70 -7.08
N ILE A 47 -7.84 -0.74 -7.86
CA ILE A 47 -6.51 -0.85 -8.47
C ILE A 47 -5.43 -0.85 -7.40
N VAL A 48 -5.52 0.08 -6.45
CA VAL A 48 -4.59 0.19 -5.31
C VAL A 48 -4.61 -1.09 -4.47
N ASN A 49 -5.79 -1.64 -4.17
CA ASN A 49 -5.93 -2.85 -3.38
C ASN A 49 -5.31 -4.07 -4.07
N VAL A 50 -5.47 -4.22 -5.38
CA VAL A 50 -4.82 -5.32 -6.13
C VAL A 50 -3.28 -5.19 -6.04
N LEU A 51 -2.72 -3.99 -6.26
CA LEU A 51 -1.28 -3.77 -6.18
C LEU A 51 -0.76 -4.01 -4.75
N THR A 52 -1.46 -3.47 -3.75
CA THR A 52 -1.12 -3.69 -2.32
C THR A 52 -1.25 -5.16 -1.94
N GLY A 53 -2.27 -5.85 -2.43
CA GLY A 53 -2.45 -7.29 -2.22
C GLY A 53 -1.26 -8.10 -2.71
N ILE A 54 -0.72 -7.79 -3.90
CA ILE A 54 0.49 -8.43 -4.41
C ILE A 54 1.68 -8.14 -3.50
N ALA A 55 1.83 -6.89 -3.06
CA ALA A 55 2.89 -6.54 -2.11
C ALA A 55 2.78 -7.36 -0.82
N LEU A 56 1.58 -7.44 -0.24
CA LEU A 56 1.32 -8.13 1.02
C LEU A 56 1.54 -9.64 0.92
N VAL A 57 1.16 -10.28 -0.20
CA VAL A 57 1.47 -11.71 -0.43
C VAL A 57 2.95 -12.00 -0.21
N PHE A 58 3.82 -11.22 -0.84
CA PHE A 58 5.27 -11.43 -0.73
C PHE A 58 5.85 -10.85 0.57
N ALA A 59 5.26 -9.80 1.12
CA ALA A 59 5.70 -9.22 2.37
C ALA A 59 5.40 -10.14 3.56
N THR A 60 4.16 -10.63 3.69
CA THR A 60 3.77 -11.53 4.77
C THR A 60 4.35 -12.93 4.57
N GLY A 61 4.14 -13.52 3.38
CA GLY A 61 4.60 -14.87 3.10
C GLY A 61 6.13 -14.97 3.06
N GLY A 62 6.80 -14.03 2.39
CA GLY A 62 8.27 -14.00 2.34
C GLY A 62 8.91 -13.74 3.70
N SER A 63 8.33 -12.83 4.49
CA SER A 63 8.82 -12.55 5.84
C SER A 63 8.59 -13.74 6.79
N ALA A 64 7.50 -14.49 6.64
CA ALA A 64 7.27 -15.73 7.40
C ALA A 64 8.31 -16.80 7.06
N VAL A 65 8.59 -17.00 5.76
CA VAL A 65 9.66 -17.92 5.30
C VAL A 65 11.02 -17.49 5.83
N ALA A 66 11.35 -16.20 5.74
CA ALA A 66 12.61 -15.67 6.28
C ALA A 66 12.72 -15.86 7.80
N ALA A 67 11.63 -15.63 8.55
CA ALA A 67 11.59 -15.83 9.99
C ALA A 67 11.88 -17.30 10.40
N LEU A 68 11.31 -18.27 9.66
CA LEU A 68 11.58 -19.70 9.86
C LEU A 68 13.06 -20.03 9.66
N HIS A 69 13.69 -19.47 8.63
CA HIS A 69 15.11 -19.69 8.35
C HIS A 69 16.02 -18.99 9.37
N ILE A 70 15.67 -17.79 9.84
CA ILE A 70 16.39 -17.10 10.94
C ILE A 70 16.31 -17.92 12.21
N GLY A 71 15.11 -18.43 12.58
CA GLY A 71 14.92 -19.28 13.76
C GLY A 71 15.70 -20.60 13.68
N GLY A 72 15.91 -21.14 12.48
CA GLY A 72 16.74 -22.32 12.21
C GLY A 72 18.24 -22.03 12.04
N ASN A 73 18.69 -20.79 12.27
CA ASN A 73 20.07 -20.32 12.08
C ASN A 73 20.59 -20.48 10.63
N ARG A 74 19.68 -20.42 9.63
CA ARG A 74 19.95 -20.56 8.21
C ARG A 74 19.89 -19.20 7.52
N LYS A 75 20.91 -18.39 7.75
CA LYS A 75 20.94 -16.98 7.33
C LYS A 75 20.92 -16.80 5.80
N GLU A 76 21.55 -17.66 5.05
CA GLU A 76 21.59 -17.58 3.59
C GLU A 76 20.20 -17.79 2.98
N GLU A 77 19.46 -18.80 3.47
CA GLU A 77 18.09 -19.04 3.00
C GLU A 77 17.14 -17.92 3.42
N ALA A 78 17.36 -17.27 4.58
CA ALA A 78 16.58 -16.10 4.99
C ALA A 78 16.83 -14.91 4.05
N ASN A 79 18.09 -14.67 3.66
CA ASN A 79 18.47 -13.64 2.68
C ASN A 79 17.86 -13.92 1.29
N LEU A 80 17.86 -15.18 0.88
CA LEU A 80 17.21 -15.61 -0.37
C LEU A 80 15.70 -15.36 -0.31
N ALA A 81 15.03 -15.70 0.80
CA ALA A 81 13.59 -15.46 0.97
C ALA A 81 13.25 -13.96 0.86
N PHE A 82 14.06 -13.09 1.48
CA PHE A 82 13.92 -11.64 1.37
C PHE A 82 14.09 -11.18 -0.07
N SER A 83 15.16 -11.60 -0.75
CA SER A 83 15.52 -11.14 -2.09
C SER A 83 14.54 -11.64 -3.14
N VAL A 84 14.17 -12.93 -3.09
CA VAL A 84 13.21 -13.54 -4.02
C VAL A 84 11.83 -12.89 -3.88
N SER A 85 11.35 -12.68 -2.64
CA SER A 85 10.07 -12.02 -2.40
C SER A 85 10.07 -10.58 -2.91
N SER A 86 11.18 -9.86 -2.71
CA SER A 86 11.31 -8.47 -3.17
C SER A 86 11.30 -8.38 -4.70
N VAL A 87 12.10 -9.20 -5.37
CA VAL A 87 12.18 -9.22 -6.85
C VAL A 87 10.85 -9.66 -7.46
N ALA A 88 10.27 -10.76 -6.97
CA ALA A 88 9.01 -11.29 -7.48
C ALA A 88 7.85 -10.30 -7.30
N ALA A 89 7.74 -9.67 -6.13
CA ALA A 89 6.71 -8.67 -5.85
C ALA A 89 6.81 -7.46 -6.80
N VAL A 90 8.02 -6.91 -6.97
CA VAL A 90 8.23 -5.76 -7.84
C VAL A 90 7.95 -6.12 -9.30
N LEU A 91 8.47 -7.24 -9.79
CA LEU A 91 8.25 -7.66 -11.19
C LEU A 91 6.77 -7.90 -11.49
N LEU A 92 6.06 -8.63 -10.63
CA LEU A 92 4.65 -8.94 -10.83
C LEU A 92 3.80 -7.65 -10.75
N SER A 93 4.07 -6.78 -9.79
CA SER A 93 3.33 -5.53 -9.63
C SER A 93 3.59 -4.56 -10.79
N CYS A 94 4.84 -4.46 -11.26
CA CYS A 94 5.16 -3.64 -12.44
C CYS A 94 4.49 -4.17 -13.71
N LEU A 95 4.42 -5.48 -13.87
CA LEU A 95 3.71 -6.10 -15.00
C LEU A 95 2.22 -5.75 -14.97
N ILE A 96 1.58 -5.89 -13.81
CA ILE A 96 0.17 -5.53 -13.63
C ILE A 96 -0.05 -4.03 -13.81
N SER A 97 0.83 -3.18 -13.25
CA SER A 97 0.76 -1.74 -13.49
C SER A 97 0.85 -1.37 -14.96
N LEU A 98 1.71 -2.05 -15.72
CA LEU A 98 1.83 -1.84 -17.16
C LEU A 98 0.53 -2.24 -17.89
N ILE A 99 -0.08 -3.38 -17.55
CA ILE A 99 -1.36 -3.81 -18.11
C ILE A 99 -2.47 -2.82 -17.79
N VAL A 100 -2.50 -2.30 -16.56
CA VAL A 100 -3.49 -1.28 -16.15
C VAL A 100 -3.25 0.04 -16.89
N LEU A 101 -2.00 0.48 -17.02
CA LEU A 101 -1.64 1.72 -17.73
C LEU A 101 -2.07 1.69 -19.20
N THR A 102 -1.85 0.57 -19.89
CA THR A 102 -2.23 0.42 -21.31
C THR A 102 -3.75 0.39 -21.53
N ASN A 103 -4.52 0.04 -20.48
CA ASN A 103 -5.99 -0.08 -20.55
C ASN A 103 -6.72 0.86 -19.57
N LEU A 104 -6.03 1.90 -19.08
CA LEU A 104 -6.48 2.70 -17.93
C LEU A 104 -7.90 3.24 -18.10
N SER A 105 -8.24 3.84 -19.25
CA SER A 105 -9.58 4.41 -19.46
C SER A 105 -10.69 3.35 -19.40
N THR A 106 -10.46 2.20 -20.01
CA THR A 106 -11.43 1.08 -20.00
C THR A 106 -11.62 0.53 -18.60
N ILE A 107 -10.52 0.33 -17.87
CA ILE A 107 -10.56 -0.19 -16.50
C ILE A 107 -11.30 0.79 -15.58
N LEU A 108 -11.00 2.10 -15.66
CA LEU A 108 -11.67 3.10 -14.84
C LEU A 108 -13.18 3.17 -15.13
N SER A 109 -13.59 3.07 -16.40
CA SER A 109 -15.02 3.02 -16.77
C SER A 109 -15.70 1.75 -16.22
N LEU A 110 -15.01 0.61 -16.25
CA LEU A 110 -15.50 -0.64 -15.62
C LEU A 110 -15.64 -0.53 -14.10
N LEU A 111 -14.77 0.27 -13.45
CA LEU A 111 -14.83 0.53 -12.01
C LEU A 111 -15.92 1.54 -11.62
N GLY A 112 -16.55 2.19 -12.60
CA GLY A 112 -17.64 3.14 -12.37
C GLY A 112 -17.26 4.62 -12.52
N ALA A 113 -16.15 4.93 -13.19
CA ALA A 113 -15.81 6.32 -13.52
C ALA A 113 -16.81 6.91 -14.55
N THR A 114 -17.32 8.09 -14.24
CA THR A 114 -18.21 8.88 -15.09
C THR A 114 -17.43 9.99 -15.82
N ASP A 115 -18.07 10.70 -16.76
CA ASP A 115 -17.46 11.84 -17.44
C ASP A 115 -17.00 12.92 -16.45
N VAL A 116 -17.66 13.02 -15.30
CA VAL A 116 -17.32 13.98 -14.23
C VAL A 116 -16.07 13.54 -13.44
N THR A 117 -15.93 12.25 -13.17
CA THR A 117 -14.87 11.73 -12.28
C THR A 117 -13.64 11.19 -13.02
N ILE A 118 -13.76 10.85 -14.31
CA ILE A 118 -12.72 10.16 -15.08
C ILE A 118 -11.38 10.90 -15.09
N ALA A 119 -11.39 12.22 -15.19
CA ALA A 119 -10.18 13.03 -15.19
C ALA A 119 -9.43 12.93 -13.83
N GLY A 120 -10.17 13.03 -12.71
CA GLY A 120 -9.64 12.84 -11.38
C GLY A 120 -9.13 11.42 -11.16
N CYS A 121 -9.89 10.41 -11.58
CA CYS A 121 -9.49 9.01 -11.52
C CYS A 121 -8.16 8.76 -12.26
N LYS A 122 -8.02 9.28 -13.48
CA LYS A 122 -6.78 9.16 -14.27
C LYS A 122 -5.60 9.81 -13.54
N THR A 123 -5.78 11.03 -13.05
CA THR A 123 -4.73 11.76 -12.34
C THR A 123 -4.26 10.97 -11.12
N TYR A 124 -5.18 10.49 -10.28
CA TYR A 124 -4.84 9.74 -9.07
C TYR A 124 -4.22 8.38 -9.37
N ALA A 125 -4.82 7.62 -10.31
CA ALA A 125 -4.33 6.30 -10.69
C ALA A 125 -2.93 6.34 -11.31
N LEU A 126 -2.62 7.34 -12.14
CA LEU A 126 -1.30 7.47 -12.76
C LEU A 126 -0.18 7.61 -11.71
N TRP A 127 -0.38 8.39 -10.65
CA TRP A 127 0.60 8.51 -9.57
C TRP A 127 0.85 7.17 -8.87
N TRP A 128 -0.19 6.40 -8.58
CA TRP A 128 -0.06 5.08 -7.97
C TRP A 128 0.63 4.07 -8.88
N LEU A 129 0.28 4.05 -10.16
CA LEU A 129 0.86 3.14 -11.15
C LEU A 129 2.34 3.43 -11.41
N TRP A 130 2.73 4.69 -11.52
CA TRP A 130 4.14 5.07 -11.65
C TRP A 130 4.95 4.83 -10.37
N ALA A 131 4.35 5.02 -9.22
CA ALA A 131 4.99 4.80 -7.93
C ALA A 131 4.98 3.32 -7.47
N THR A 132 4.42 2.40 -8.27
CA THR A 132 4.30 0.98 -7.90
C THR A 132 5.57 0.39 -7.27
N PRO A 133 6.80 0.55 -7.82
CA PRO A 133 7.99 -0.03 -7.19
C PRO A 133 8.25 0.50 -5.78
N VAL A 134 7.95 1.78 -5.55
CA VAL A 134 8.11 2.43 -4.24
C VAL A 134 7.08 1.89 -3.25
N VAL A 135 5.81 1.82 -3.67
CA VAL A 135 4.70 1.30 -2.84
C VAL A 135 4.99 -0.13 -2.40
N ILE A 136 5.35 -0.99 -3.35
CA ILE A 136 5.65 -2.40 -3.10
C ILE A 136 6.87 -2.55 -2.20
N GLY A 137 7.95 -1.82 -2.50
CA GLY A 137 9.17 -1.85 -1.71
C GLY A 137 8.95 -1.37 -0.27
N LYS A 138 8.14 -0.34 -0.06
CA LYS A 138 7.77 0.14 1.28
C LYS A 138 7.03 -0.94 2.07
N GLU A 139 6.06 -1.65 1.47
CA GLU A 139 5.35 -2.73 2.15
C GLU A 139 6.31 -3.87 2.53
N LEU A 140 7.12 -4.33 1.59
CA LEU A 140 8.14 -5.36 1.85
C LEU A 140 9.06 -4.96 2.99
N PHE A 141 9.63 -3.77 2.96
CA PHE A 141 10.53 -3.30 4.02
C PHE A 141 9.83 -3.23 5.38
N THR A 142 8.58 -2.83 5.43
CA THR A 142 7.80 -2.79 6.68
C THR A 142 7.77 -4.15 7.36
N TYR A 143 7.54 -5.23 6.61
CA TYR A 143 7.47 -6.59 7.15
C TYR A 143 8.86 -7.17 7.43
N PHE A 144 9.81 -7.03 6.50
CA PHE A 144 11.14 -7.59 6.67
C PHE A 144 11.97 -6.90 7.75
N ILE A 145 11.80 -5.59 7.99
CA ILE A 145 12.41 -4.88 9.13
C ILE A 145 11.92 -5.44 10.47
N ARG A 146 10.65 -5.83 10.56
CA ARG A 146 10.10 -6.48 11.78
C ARG A 146 10.77 -7.82 12.02
N VAL A 147 10.89 -8.65 10.97
CA VAL A 147 11.54 -9.97 11.04
C VAL A 147 13.04 -9.86 11.33
N ASP A 148 13.70 -8.82 10.83
CA ASP A 148 15.10 -8.48 11.16
C ASP A 148 15.30 -8.02 12.62
N GLY A 149 14.24 -8.01 13.42
CA GLY A 149 14.29 -7.73 14.87
C GLY A 149 14.10 -6.26 15.25
N SER A 150 13.66 -5.40 14.31
CA SER A 150 13.52 -3.95 14.54
C SER A 150 12.08 -3.44 14.35
N PRO A 151 11.06 -3.99 15.04
CA PRO A 151 9.66 -3.57 14.85
C PRO A 151 9.41 -2.10 15.19
N ALA A 152 10.16 -1.54 16.16
CA ALA A 152 10.08 -0.11 16.47
C ALA A 152 10.56 0.77 15.30
N TYR A 153 11.59 0.36 14.57
CA TYR A 153 12.04 1.09 13.38
C TYR A 153 11.00 1.00 12.26
N SER A 154 10.37 -0.16 12.05
CA SER A 154 9.25 -0.32 11.11
C SER A 154 8.09 0.63 11.44
N PHE A 155 7.76 0.81 12.72
CA PHE A 155 6.76 1.79 13.16
C PHE A 155 7.19 3.23 12.85
N VAL A 156 8.45 3.60 13.15
CA VAL A 156 8.98 4.94 12.87
C VAL A 156 8.95 5.25 11.37
N THR A 157 9.27 4.29 10.49
CA THR A 157 9.17 4.48 9.03
C THR A 157 7.75 4.79 8.59
N ALA A 158 6.76 4.03 9.07
CA ALA A 158 5.35 4.25 8.77
C ALA A 158 4.85 5.61 9.31
N LEU A 159 5.20 5.92 10.57
CA LEU A 159 4.86 7.19 11.21
C LEU A 159 5.43 8.38 10.42
N SER A 160 6.71 8.33 10.05
CA SER A 160 7.36 9.42 9.31
C SER A 160 6.69 9.67 7.96
N GLY A 161 6.37 8.61 7.21
CA GLY A 161 5.68 8.72 5.93
C GLY A 161 4.28 9.30 6.07
N GLY A 162 3.49 8.81 7.04
CA GLY A 162 2.14 9.31 7.28
C GLY A 162 2.12 10.75 7.80
N VAL A 163 3.04 11.13 8.68
CA VAL A 163 3.17 12.54 9.14
C VAL A 163 3.54 13.44 7.96
N LEU A 164 4.49 13.03 7.12
CA LEU A 164 4.82 13.79 5.91
C LEU A 164 3.62 13.94 4.98
N ASN A 165 2.86 12.88 4.77
CA ASN A 165 1.63 12.91 3.97
C ASN A 165 0.67 13.97 4.51
N ILE A 166 0.31 13.94 5.81
CA ILE A 166 -0.59 14.92 6.46
C ILE A 166 -0.09 16.35 6.28
N VAL A 167 1.22 16.60 6.47
CA VAL A 167 1.82 17.92 6.29
C VAL A 167 1.71 18.36 4.83
N LEU A 168 1.98 17.46 3.89
CA LEU A 168 1.89 17.77 2.46
C LEU A 168 0.44 17.95 2.01
N ASP A 169 -0.53 17.24 2.55
CA ASP A 169 -1.95 17.49 2.29
C ASP A 169 -2.35 18.89 2.72
N TYR A 170 -1.95 19.30 3.92
CA TYR A 170 -2.19 20.67 4.36
C TYR A 170 -1.54 21.71 3.42
N VAL A 171 -0.32 21.48 2.95
CA VAL A 171 0.39 22.42 2.08
C VAL A 171 -0.14 22.35 0.64
N LEU A 172 -0.15 21.16 0.02
CA LEU A 172 -0.46 21.02 -1.41
C LEU A 172 -1.96 21.13 -1.69
N VAL A 173 -2.78 20.50 -0.84
CA VAL A 173 -4.23 20.50 -1.03
C VAL A 173 -4.86 21.73 -0.35
N GLY A 174 -4.51 21.98 0.92
CA GLY A 174 -5.14 23.04 1.72
C GLY A 174 -4.67 24.46 1.36
N ARG A 175 -3.36 24.68 1.14
CA ARG A 175 -2.80 26.01 0.88
C ARG A 175 -2.54 26.31 -0.59
N MET A 176 -2.02 25.34 -1.33
CA MET A 176 -1.71 25.52 -2.75
C MET A 176 -2.87 25.18 -3.68
N HIS A 177 -3.96 24.62 -3.17
CA HIS A 177 -5.17 24.26 -3.90
C HIS A 177 -4.90 23.37 -5.14
N MET A 178 -3.93 22.45 -5.05
CA MET A 178 -3.54 21.56 -6.16
C MET A 178 -4.57 20.45 -6.43
N GLY A 179 -5.68 20.42 -5.68
CA GLY A 179 -6.76 19.46 -5.90
C GLY A 179 -6.30 17.99 -5.71
N ILE A 180 -6.90 17.10 -6.48
CA ILE A 180 -6.61 15.65 -6.43
C ILE A 180 -5.15 15.31 -6.80
N TYR A 181 -4.51 16.13 -7.64
CA TYR A 181 -3.09 16.01 -7.96
C TYR A 181 -2.23 16.21 -6.70
N GLY A 182 -2.55 17.23 -5.89
CA GLY A 182 -1.86 17.50 -4.61
C GLY A 182 -2.01 16.35 -3.63
N ALA A 183 -3.21 15.79 -3.49
CA ALA A 183 -3.46 14.64 -2.61
C ALA A 183 -2.68 13.39 -3.06
N ALA A 184 -2.70 13.07 -4.36
CA ALA A 184 -1.91 11.97 -4.90
C ALA A 184 -0.41 12.16 -4.64
N LEU A 185 0.11 13.37 -4.90
CA LEU A 185 1.52 13.69 -4.70
C LEU A 185 1.92 13.62 -3.22
N ALA A 186 1.09 14.12 -2.31
CA ALA A 186 1.32 14.04 -0.86
C ALA A 186 1.43 12.59 -0.40
N THR A 187 0.49 11.74 -0.82
CA THR A 187 0.50 10.31 -0.51
C THR A 187 1.77 9.63 -1.01
N ILE A 188 2.12 9.83 -2.28
CA ILE A 188 3.30 9.19 -2.87
C ILE A 188 4.60 9.68 -2.21
N LEU A 189 4.74 10.95 -1.91
CA LEU A 189 5.93 11.47 -1.22
C LEU A 189 6.07 10.91 0.20
N GLY A 190 4.96 10.71 0.92
CA GLY A 190 4.96 9.99 2.20
C GLY A 190 5.46 8.54 2.07
N LEU A 191 5.00 7.83 1.05
CA LEU A 191 5.43 6.46 0.75
C LEU A 191 6.92 6.42 0.31
N VAL A 192 7.36 7.39 -0.48
CA VAL A 192 8.78 7.53 -0.87
C VAL A 192 9.67 7.71 0.36
N LEU A 193 9.29 8.56 1.32
CA LEU A 193 10.07 8.72 2.56
C LEU A 193 10.18 7.38 3.31
N SER A 194 9.06 6.69 3.50
CA SER A 194 9.07 5.37 4.17
C SER A 194 9.94 4.35 3.43
N PHE A 195 9.88 4.32 2.10
CA PHE A 195 10.69 3.47 1.26
C PHE A 195 12.19 3.77 1.38
N LEU A 196 12.58 5.05 1.31
CA LEU A 196 13.97 5.49 1.48
C LEU A 196 14.52 5.15 2.87
N MET A 197 13.70 5.28 3.92
CA MET A 197 14.07 4.84 5.26
C MET A 197 14.29 3.32 5.33
N GLY A 198 13.50 2.54 4.58
CA GLY A 198 13.69 1.09 4.43
C GLY A 198 15.00 0.75 3.73
N ILE A 199 15.31 1.42 2.61
CA ILE A 199 16.62 1.29 1.92
C ILE A 199 17.76 1.60 2.89
N TYR A 200 17.68 2.73 3.59
CA TYR A 200 18.70 3.13 4.57
C TYR A 200 18.88 2.08 5.66
N TYR A 201 17.79 1.45 6.14
CA TYR A 201 17.85 0.38 7.11
C TYR A 201 18.68 -0.79 6.61
N PHE A 202 18.38 -1.34 5.42
CA PHE A 202 19.09 -2.50 4.86
C PHE A 202 20.48 -2.19 4.31
N ALA A 203 20.78 -0.93 4.00
CA ALA A 203 22.12 -0.49 3.60
C ALA A 203 23.15 -0.52 4.75
N ARG A 204 22.72 -0.61 6.01
CA ARG A 204 23.62 -0.67 7.17
C ARG A 204 24.25 -2.06 7.33
N LYS A 205 25.55 -2.10 7.70
CA LYS A 205 26.36 -3.32 7.75
C LYS A 205 25.93 -4.37 8.80
N TYR A 206 25.19 -3.99 9.83
CA TYR A 206 24.89 -4.86 11.00
C TYR A 206 23.43 -5.31 11.00
N LYS A 207 22.99 -6.01 9.93
CA LYS A 207 21.65 -6.56 9.82
C LYS A 207 21.67 -8.09 9.71
N ALA A 208 20.59 -8.72 10.17
CA ALA A 208 20.43 -10.15 10.01
C ALA A 208 20.14 -10.50 8.56
N LEU A 209 19.32 -9.67 7.88
CA LEU A 209 18.95 -9.84 6.49
C LEU A 209 19.80 -8.94 5.57
N SER A 210 20.19 -9.49 4.43
CA SER A 210 20.87 -8.79 3.35
C SER A 210 20.31 -9.21 1.99
N PHE A 211 20.27 -8.28 1.05
CA PHE A 211 19.80 -8.55 -0.30
C PHE A 211 20.86 -9.30 -1.11
N THR A 212 20.46 -10.34 -1.86
CA THR A 212 21.33 -11.11 -2.74
C THR A 212 20.59 -11.45 -4.04
N LEU A 213 21.30 -11.36 -5.17
CA LEU A 213 20.76 -11.76 -6.47
C LEU A 213 21.17 -13.20 -6.87
N HIS A 214 22.05 -13.85 -6.09
CA HIS A 214 22.50 -15.19 -6.37
C HIS A 214 21.52 -16.22 -5.78
N GLY A 215 21.18 -17.23 -6.56
CA GLY A 215 20.34 -18.34 -6.11
C GLY A 215 18.82 -18.03 -6.11
N LEU A 216 18.36 -17.00 -6.82
CA LEU A 216 16.92 -16.71 -6.95
C LEU A 216 16.19 -17.95 -7.51
N SER A 217 15.11 -18.35 -6.83
CA SER A 217 14.34 -19.55 -7.13
C SER A 217 12.85 -19.23 -7.28
N ALA A 218 12.27 -19.63 -8.41
CA ALA A 218 10.83 -19.52 -8.61
C ALA A 218 10.03 -20.38 -7.61
N GLY A 219 10.58 -21.53 -7.19
CA GLY A 219 9.97 -22.36 -6.15
C GLY A 219 9.87 -21.66 -4.80
N LEU A 220 10.87 -20.85 -4.43
CA LEU A 220 10.83 -20.06 -3.20
C LEU A 220 9.84 -18.87 -3.31
N ALA A 221 9.74 -18.25 -4.49
CA ALA A 221 8.72 -17.24 -4.75
C ALA A 221 7.31 -17.82 -4.60
N LEU A 222 7.06 -18.98 -5.21
CA LEU A 222 5.77 -19.67 -5.10
C LEU A 222 5.45 -20.05 -3.65
N ARG A 223 6.44 -20.52 -2.91
CA ARG A 223 6.28 -20.83 -1.48
C ARG A 223 5.89 -19.58 -0.68
N SER A 224 6.55 -18.45 -0.93
CA SER A 224 6.18 -17.18 -0.29
C SER A 224 4.76 -16.76 -0.67
N MET A 225 4.35 -16.92 -1.94
CA MET A 225 2.97 -16.66 -2.38
C MET A 225 1.96 -17.52 -1.64
N VAL A 226 2.22 -18.81 -1.46
CA VAL A 226 1.29 -19.72 -0.76
C VAL A 226 1.12 -19.32 0.70
N TYR A 227 2.22 -18.95 1.38
CA TYR A 227 2.15 -18.49 2.78
C TYR A 227 1.45 -17.13 2.94
N GLY A 228 1.49 -16.27 1.94
CA GLY A 228 0.85 -14.96 1.98
C GLY A 228 -0.48 -14.88 1.24
N ALA A 229 -1.00 -15.99 0.69
CA ALA A 229 -2.18 -16.01 -0.18
C ALA A 229 -3.44 -15.43 0.48
N SER A 230 -3.59 -15.57 1.80
CA SER A 230 -4.72 -15.01 2.56
C SER A 230 -4.81 -13.49 2.41
N GLU A 231 -3.68 -12.79 2.46
CA GLU A 231 -3.64 -11.33 2.31
C GLU A 231 -4.13 -10.87 0.93
N PHE A 232 -3.81 -11.62 -0.13
CA PHE A 232 -4.30 -11.31 -1.46
C PHE A 232 -5.81 -11.51 -1.56
N VAL A 233 -6.31 -12.59 -0.98
CA VAL A 233 -7.75 -12.87 -0.94
C VAL A 233 -8.51 -11.76 -0.20
N ASP A 234 -7.98 -11.30 0.92
CA ASP A 234 -8.57 -10.20 1.68
C ASP A 234 -8.59 -8.90 0.88
N GLN A 235 -7.47 -8.52 0.25
CA GLN A 235 -7.40 -7.33 -0.59
C GLN A 235 -8.30 -7.42 -1.82
N LEU A 236 -8.40 -8.59 -2.42
CA LEU A 236 -9.30 -8.84 -3.54
C LEU A 236 -10.76 -8.75 -3.11
N ALA A 237 -11.12 -9.28 -1.94
CA ALA A 237 -12.46 -9.18 -1.38
C ALA A 237 -12.85 -7.70 -1.13
N ILE A 238 -11.94 -6.91 -0.57
CA ILE A 238 -12.14 -5.45 -0.39
C ILE A 238 -12.32 -4.77 -1.76
N ALA A 239 -11.47 -5.09 -2.74
CA ALA A 239 -11.58 -4.51 -4.08
C ALA A 239 -12.93 -4.82 -4.75
N ILE A 240 -13.37 -6.08 -4.73
CA ILE A 240 -14.66 -6.51 -5.29
C ILE A 240 -15.81 -5.81 -4.55
N THR A 241 -15.77 -5.79 -3.23
CA THR A 241 -16.79 -5.12 -2.40
C THR A 241 -16.88 -3.64 -2.77
N THR A 242 -15.74 -2.95 -2.88
CA THR A 242 -15.68 -1.55 -3.29
C THR A 242 -16.30 -1.32 -4.67
N ILE A 243 -15.99 -2.18 -5.65
CA ILE A 243 -16.57 -2.09 -7.00
C ILE A 243 -18.11 -2.24 -6.96
N VAL A 244 -18.60 -3.25 -6.24
CA VAL A 244 -20.05 -3.52 -6.13
C VAL A 244 -20.75 -2.33 -5.48
N PHE A 245 -20.24 -1.85 -4.34
CA PHE A 245 -20.83 -0.70 -3.64
C PHE A 245 -20.78 0.57 -4.48
N ASN A 246 -19.65 0.86 -5.13
CA ASN A 246 -19.52 2.05 -5.98
C ASN A 246 -20.49 2.02 -7.16
N ARG A 247 -20.61 0.89 -7.86
CA ARG A 247 -21.55 0.77 -8.99
C ARG A 247 -22.99 0.84 -8.56
N THR A 248 -23.33 0.24 -7.42
CA THR A 248 -24.70 0.30 -6.86
C THR A 248 -25.01 1.73 -6.43
N ALA A 249 -24.13 2.39 -5.70
CA ALA A 249 -24.31 3.76 -5.25
C ALA A 249 -24.42 4.74 -6.43
N LEU A 250 -23.60 4.54 -7.46
CA LEU A 250 -23.64 5.34 -8.67
C LEU A 250 -25.01 5.23 -9.38
N ALA A 251 -25.57 4.01 -9.44
CA ALA A 251 -26.86 3.78 -10.08
C ALA A 251 -28.04 4.42 -9.33
N PHE A 252 -27.99 4.49 -7.99
CA PHE A 252 -29.08 5.03 -7.17
C PHE A 252 -28.95 6.52 -6.85
N ALA A 253 -27.73 7.05 -6.69
CA ALA A 253 -27.48 8.39 -6.16
C ALA A 253 -26.34 9.15 -6.87
N GLY A 254 -25.87 8.66 -8.03
CA GLY A 254 -24.80 9.30 -8.79
C GLY A 254 -23.49 9.39 -8.03
N GLU A 255 -22.66 10.39 -8.35
CA GLU A 255 -21.35 10.63 -7.74
C GLU A 255 -21.43 10.93 -6.23
N VAL A 256 -22.51 11.54 -5.79
CA VAL A 256 -22.77 11.80 -4.35
C VAL A 256 -22.91 10.48 -3.59
N GLY A 257 -23.56 9.48 -4.20
CA GLY A 257 -23.64 8.13 -3.63
C GLY A 257 -22.27 7.48 -3.49
N VAL A 258 -21.42 7.59 -4.49
CA VAL A 258 -20.04 7.06 -4.43
C VAL A 258 -19.21 7.77 -3.34
N ALA A 259 -19.35 9.10 -3.22
CA ALA A 259 -18.69 9.85 -2.15
C ALA A 259 -19.18 9.42 -0.76
N ALA A 260 -20.49 9.14 -0.59
CA ALA A 260 -21.03 8.64 0.66
C ALA A 260 -20.47 7.24 1.01
N VAL A 261 -20.36 6.35 0.03
CA VAL A 261 -19.69 5.04 0.20
C VAL A 261 -18.24 5.23 0.65
N SER A 262 -17.52 6.22 0.10
CA SER A 262 -16.14 6.51 0.52
C SER A 262 -16.07 6.84 2.02
N ILE A 263 -16.98 7.67 2.52
CA ILE A 263 -17.04 8.02 3.94
C ILE A 263 -17.32 6.79 4.80
N ILE A 264 -18.24 5.92 4.38
CA ILE A 264 -18.53 4.66 5.08
C ILE A 264 -17.30 3.76 5.11
N MET A 265 -16.57 3.63 4.01
CA MET A 265 -15.34 2.85 3.92
C MET A 265 -14.24 3.40 4.85
N TYR A 266 -14.08 4.73 4.96
CA TYR A 266 -13.16 5.33 5.93
C TYR A 266 -13.54 5.02 7.38
N LEU A 267 -14.85 5.01 7.71
CA LEU A 267 -15.31 4.63 9.05
C LEU A 267 -15.08 3.13 9.34
N GLN A 268 -15.18 2.26 8.32
CA GLN A 268 -14.89 0.84 8.47
C GLN A 268 -13.44 0.55 8.91
N PHE A 269 -12.48 1.42 8.56
CA PHE A 269 -11.10 1.28 9.05
C PHE A 269 -10.94 1.51 10.57
N LEU A 270 -11.96 2.02 11.26
CA LEU A 270 -11.94 2.23 12.71
C LEU A 270 -12.32 0.96 13.51
N PHE A 271 -12.96 -0.01 12.87
CA PHE A 271 -13.44 -1.25 13.48
C PHE A 271 -12.66 -2.46 12.98
#